data_87a77c51a3fb96d6404898eff2411a9f
#
_entry.id   87a77c51a3fb96d6404898eff2411a9f
#
_cell.length_a   1.000
_cell.length_b   1.000
_cell.length_c   1.000
_cell.angle_alpha   90.00
_cell.angle_beta   90.00
_cell.angle_gamma   90.00
#
_symmetry.space_group_name_H-M   'P 1'
#
loop_
_entity.id
_entity.type
_entity.pdbx_description
1 polymer ?
#
loop_
_entity_poly.entity_id
_entity_poly.type
_entity_poly.pdbx_seq_one_letter_code
_entity_poly.pdbx_strand_id
1 'polypeptide(L)'
;MAKPEFGVCAGRQNRTRSRRYIAGSSSTRGWKGSLLRISALGIAPVLIAGAVTGVVVQLRPSGQEVRPAVASDTPFTLSGHGNGHGRGMGQWGAYGYAKDHGWAAERILAHYYGGTTLGTLADAQISVRLQGRDDQPLGVYSDVGAVVAGKPVGPGDAVHLTPIAGGGASVVVTRGCAGDVLWQDVTDHPWVDPVDLGPDRPANEHLKLCAGDTPYRGALGVALDGAAARTVNVLEMDDYLLGVLPLEVKANWADTGGAEALRAQAAAARSYAAAENREEYAKTCDTKDCQVYGGSANEDSRTTDAVRSTKAMILTKDNKAVAAEFSSSTGGYTAGGEFPAVEDLGDTASPYHDWTLTLTAGDIASAFGVGELESFEVLTRNNFGAEGGRTTGVKVVGSSGTAEATGTEARSKLKLRSDWFTVGSGVGVPAPTSVPGAPDPTLAAAEDLGTVGTTQGSPIAQKYKDVGGVNGTLGAAVGPEMMLPSEAGKFRTYTGGTIIWTETLGAQVIDANVLREWIPSSGN
;
A
#
# COMPACT_ATOMS: atom_id res chain seq x y z
N MET A 1 45.35 20.05 -61.58
CA MET A 1 45.53 18.59 -61.67
C MET A 1 45.90 18.11 -60.28
N ALA A 2 44.94 17.59 -59.53
CA ALA A 2 45.14 16.78 -58.29
C ALA A 2 43.83 16.00 -58.09
N LYS A 3 43.91 14.66 -58.06
CA LYS A 3 42.82 13.73 -57.81
C LYS A 3 42.49 13.70 -56.32
N PRO A 4 41.24 13.60 -55.90
CA PRO A 4 40.93 13.25 -54.53
C PRO A 4 40.91 11.73 -54.37
N GLU A 5 41.56 11.26 -53.29
CA GLU A 5 41.50 9.87 -52.78
C GLU A 5 40.19 9.57 -52.07
N PHE A 6 39.60 8.42 -52.39
CA PHE A 6 38.43 7.87 -51.70
C PHE A 6 38.81 7.24 -50.36
N GLY A 7 38.34 7.83 -49.26
CA GLY A 7 38.40 7.25 -47.94
C GLY A 7 37.29 6.20 -47.75
N VAL A 8 37.68 4.99 -47.38
CA VAL A 8 36.83 3.85 -47.07
C VAL A 8 36.15 4.09 -45.73
N CYS A 9 34.82 4.18 -45.72
CA CYS A 9 34.02 4.16 -44.49
C CYS A 9 34.03 2.76 -43.87
N ALA A 10 34.69 2.63 -42.72
CA ALA A 10 34.63 1.45 -41.87
C ALA A 10 33.24 1.33 -41.23
N GLY A 11 32.55 0.22 -41.50
CA GLY A 11 31.26 -0.09 -40.93
C GLY A 11 31.32 -0.21 -39.38
N ARG A 12 30.44 0.52 -38.73
CA ARG A 12 30.16 0.33 -37.29
C ARG A 12 29.48 -1.03 -37.12
N GLN A 13 30.17 -1.96 -36.54
CA GLN A 13 29.58 -3.17 -35.98
C GLN A 13 28.75 -2.76 -34.78
N ASN A 14 27.43 -2.87 -34.87
CA ASN A 14 26.51 -2.84 -33.77
C ASN A 14 26.82 -4.04 -32.86
N ARG A 15 27.52 -3.79 -31.75
CA ARG A 15 27.62 -4.76 -30.66
C ARG A 15 26.30 -4.73 -29.90
N THR A 16 25.42 -5.68 -30.19
CA THR A 16 24.32 -6.06 -29.32
C THR A 16 24.90 -6.46 -27.94
N ARG A 17 24.75 -5.60 -26.97
CA ARG A 17 25.01 -5.94 -25.56
C ARG A 17 23.87 -6.87 -25.11
N SER A 18 24.10 -8.18 -25.11
CA SER A 18 23.25 -9.09 -24.35
C SER A 18 23.42 -8.78 -22.86
N ARG A 19 22.41 -8.16 -22.27
CA ARG A 19 22.33 -7.99 -20.82
C ARG A 19 22.04 -9.36 -20.20
N ARG A 20 22.97 -9.90 -19.45
CA ARG A 20 22.77 -11.12 -18.63
C ARG A 20 21.99 -10.73 -17.39
N TYR A 21 20.77 -11.20 -17.27
CA TYR A 21 20.08 -11.24 -15.99
C TYR A 21 20.83 -12.21 -15.09
N ILE A 22 21.09 -11.80 -13.83
CA ILE A 22 21.88 -12.62 -12.91
C ILE A 22 20.98 -13.76 -12.40
N ALA A 23 21.12 -14.94 -12.98
CA ALA A 23 20.67 -16.16 -12.35
C ALA A 23 21.71 -16.56 -11.31
N GLY A 24 21.35 -16.53 -10.02
CA GLY A 24 22.24 -16.93 -8.93
C GLY A 24 22.66 -18.38 -9.08
N SER A 25 23.96 -18.63 -9.27
CA SER A 25 24.52 -19.96 -9.27
C SER A 25 24.66 -20.46 -7.83
N SER A 26 23.97 -21.54 -7.50
CA SER A 26 24.15 -22.29 -6.24
C SER A 26 25.54 -22.95 -6.19
N SER A 27 26.43 -22.46 -5.35
CA SER A 27 27.65 -23.18 -4.98
C SER A 27 27.39 -24.06 -3.76
N THR A 28 27.25 -25.36 -3.98
CA THR A 28 27.28 -26.37 -2.93
C THR A 28 28.71 -26.50 -2.37
N ARG A 29 28.97 -25.99 -1.17
CA ARG A 29 30.14 -26.39 -0.37
C ARG A 29 29.73 -27.47 0.62
N GLY A 30 30.14 -28.70 0.32
CA GLY A 30 30.07 -29.82 1.24
C GLY A 30 30.98 -29.59 2.45
N TRP A 31 30.43 -29.80 3.63
CA TRP A 31 31.21 -29.94 4.85
C TRP A 31 31.08 -31.36 5.38
N LYS A 32 32.23 -32.08 5.37
CA LYS A 32 32.39 -33.36 6.08
C LYS A 32 32.83 -33.02 7.51
N GLY A 33 32.21 -33.63 8.50
CA GLY A 33 32.69 -33.52 9.87
C GLY A 33 31.89 -34.29 10.91
N SER A 34 32.31 -35.50 11.19
CA SER A 34 32.36 -36.28 12.45
C SER A 34 31.08 -36.47 13.30
N LEU A 35 30.76 -37.74 13.39
CA LEU A 35 29.91 -38.38 14.38
C LEU A 35 30.45 -38.27 15.81
N LEU A 36 29.63 -37.86 16.78
CA LEU A 36 29.70 -38.35 18.16
C LEU A 36 28.31 -38.73 18.63
N ARG A 37 28.14 -39.98 19.02
CA ARG A 37 26.91 -40.56 19.59
C ARG A 37 26.84 -40.18 21.07
N ILE A 38 25.72 -39.60 21.51
CA ILE A 38 25.26 -39.70 22.89
C ILE A 38 23.74 -39.94 22.85
N SER A 39 23.33 -41.10 23.35
CA SER A 39 21.94 -41.46 23.54
C SER A 39 21.42 -40.86 24.86
N ALA A 40 20.36 -40.08 24.80
CA ALA A 40 19.50 -39.85 25.96
C ALA A 40 18.05 -39.70 25.49
N LEU A 41 17.22 -40.62 25.97
CA LEU A 41 15.76 -40.58 25.82
C LEU A 41 15.21 -39.30 26.50
N GLY A 42 14.54 -38.45 25.72
CA GLY A 42 13.78 -37.33 26.22
C GLY A 42 12.71 -36.99 25.20
N ILE A 43 11.47 -37.15 25.61
CA ILE A 43 10.27 -36.77 24.85
C ILE A 43 10.35 -35.28 24.56
N ALA A 44 10.59 -34.88 23.30
CA ALA A 44 10.52 -33.49 22.87
C ALA A 44 9.14 -33.22 22.25
N PRO A 45 8.42 -32.17 22.66
CA PRO A 45 7.26 -31.71 21.92
C PRO A 45 7.74 -31.07 20.61
N VAL A 46 7.11 -31.48 19.52
CA VAL A 46 7.28 -30.89 18.19
C VAL A 46 6.78 -29.43 18.26
N LEU A 47 7.69 -28.47 18.30
CA LEU A 47 7.38 -27.06 18.07
C LEU A 47 7.29 -26.85 16.58
N ILE A 48 6.07 -26.80 16.05
CA ILE A 48 5.80 -26.23 14.74
C ILE A 48 5.97 -24.71 14.90
N ALA A 49 7.07 -24.18 14.41
CA ALA A 49 7.28 -22.74 14.33
C ALA A 49 6.45 -22.18 13.16
N GLY A 50 5.15 -22.02 13.39
CA GLY A 50 4.33 -21.08 12.65
C GLY A 50 4.40 -19.75 13.41
N ALA A 51 4.88 -18.70 12.78
CA ALA A 51 4.80 -17.35 13.32
C ALA A 51 3.33 -16.90 13.32
N VAL A 52 2.57 -17.39 14.28
CA VAL A 52 1.28 -16.81 14.66
C VAL A 52 1.63 -15.70 15.65
N THR A 53 1.56 -14.44 15.22
CA THR A 53 1.49 -13.28 16.12
C THR A 53 0.18 -13.41 16.90
N GLY A 54 0.22 -14.17 17.99
CA GLY A 54 -0.95 -14.49 18.77
C GLY A 54 -1.14 -13.46 19.87
N VAL A 55 -2.29 -12.81 19.87
CA VAL A 55 -2.86 -12.22 21.09
C VAL A 55 -2.96 -13.35 22.12
N VAL A 56 -2.18 -13.28 23.18
CA VAL A 56 -2.26 -14.24 24.29
C VAL A 56 -3.49 -13.88 25.10
N VAL A 57 -4.58 -14.61 24.90
CA VAL A 57 -5.75 -14.53 25.80
C VAL A 57 -5.39 -15.33 27.07
N GLN A 58 -5.13 -14.62 28.17
CA GLN A 58 -4.90 -15.25 29.46
C GLN A 58 -6.24 -15.54 30.12
N LEU A 59 -6.49 -16.80 30.46
CA LEU A 59 -7.64 -17.19 31.27
C LEU A 59 -7.50 -16.56 32.68
N ARG A 60 -8.60 -16.04 33.23
CA ARG A 60 -8.61 -15.36 34.51
C ARG A 60 -8.11 -16.26 35.64
N PRO A 61 -7.16 -15.81 36.47
CA PRO A 61 -6.90 -16.46 37.74
C PRO A 61 -8.11 -16.25 38.70
N SER A 62 -8.51 -17.31 39.38
CA SER A 62 -9.57 -17.27 40.41
C SER A 62 -9.19 -16.29 41.53
N GLY A 63 -9.84 -15.11 41.54
CA GLY A 63 -9.60 -14.05 42.53
C GLY A 63 -9.62 -12.61 41.97
N GLN A 64 -9.81 -12.41 40.67
CA GLN A 64 -9.92 -11.08 40.11
C GLN A 64 -11.32 -10.48 40.31
N GLU A 65 -11.39 -9.19 40.71
CA GLU A 65 -12.66 -8.45 40.79
C GLU A 65 -13.43 -8.56 39.47
N VAL A 66 -14.63 -9.08 39.53
CA VAL A 66 -15.54 -9.18 38.41
C VAL A 66 -16.12 -7.79 38.14
N ARG A 67 -15.65 -7.11 37.11
CA ARG A 67 -16.33 -5.90 36.60
C ARG A 67 -17.57 -6.34 35.84
N PRO A 68 -18.70 -5.61 35.96
CA PRO A 68 -19.89 -5.94 35.17
C PRO A 68 -19.57 -5.80 33.68
N ALA A 69 -20.02 -6.75 32.87
CA ALA A 69 -19.92 -6.69 31.43
C ALA A 69 -20.70 -5.49 30.88
N VAL A 70 -20.13 -4.83 29.87
CA VAL A 70 -20.76 -3.73 29.17
C VAL A 70 -21.74 -4.32 28.14
N ALA A 71 -22.96 -3.76 28.02
CA ALA A 71 -23.91 -4.23 27.03
C ALA A 71 -23.29 -4.17 25.61
N SER A 72 -23.51 -5.19 24.79
CA SER A 72 -22.83 -5.39 23.51
C SER A 72 -23.05 -4.26 22.49
N ASP A 73 -24.16 -3.55 22.60
CA ASP A 73 -24.54 -2.40 21.77
C ASP A 73 -24.03 -1.05 22.30
N THR A 74 -23.39 -1.04 23.49
CA THR A 74 -22.84 0.19 24.07
C THR A 74 -21.78 0.80 23.16
N PRO A 75 -21.95 2.08 22.76
CA PRO A 75 -21.00 2.73 21.87
C PRO A 75 -19.72 3.13 22.58
N PHE A 76 -18.58 2.86 21.95
CA PHE A 76 -17.26 3.36 22.29
C PHE A 76 -16.80 4.31 21.19
N THR A 77 -16.59 5.58 21.54
CA THR A 77 -16.04 6.55 20.60
C THR A 77 -14.54 6.60 20.76
N LEU A 78 -13.83 6.32 19.66
CA LEU A 78 -12.39 6.47 19.57
C LEU A 78 -12.11 7.74 18.76
N SER A 79 -11.28 8.63 19.32
CA SER A 79 -10.72 9.77 18.63
C SER A 79 -9.25 9.49 18.32
N GLY A 80 -8.76 9.94 17.18
CA GLY A 80 -7.37 9.69 16.84
C GLY A 80 -6.83 10.62 15.77
N HIS A 81 -5.56 10.48 15.47
CA HIS A 81 -4.79 11.32 14.58
C HIS A 81 -4.08 10.50 13.51
N GLY A 82 -4.05 11.03 12.29
CA GLY A 82 -3.30 10.45 11.17
C GLY A 82 -3.96 9.25 10.49
N ASN A 83 -3.32 8.79 9.43
CA ASN A 83 -3.72 7.62 8.64
C ASN A 83 -2.49 6.86 8.15
N GLY A 84 -2.35 5.63 8.57
CA GLY A 84 -1.18 4.79 8.32
C GLY A 84 -0.32 4.58 9.57
N HIS A 85 0.90 4.05 9.36
CA HIS A 85 1.83 3.72 10.45
C HIS A 85 2.59 4.92 11.01
N GLY A 86 2.60 6.07 10.29
CA GLY A 86 3.21 7.33 10.71
C GLY A 86 4.73 7.34 10.75
N ARG A 87 5.43 6.28 10.30
CA ARG A 87 6.90 6.27 10.21
C ARG A 87 7.35 6.96 8.93
N GLY A 88 8.50 7.64 9.01
CA GLY A 88 9.06 8.40 7.90
C GLY A 88 8.17 9.55 7.44
N MET A 89 8.02 9.74 6.13
CA MET A 89 7.33 10.90 5.57
C MET A 89 5.81 10.76 5.61
N GLY A 90 5.11 11.79 6.13
CA GLY A 90 3.69 11.98 5.91
C GLY A 90 3.43 12.56 4.52
N GLN A 91 2.66 11.84 3.69
CA GLN A 91 2.37 12.30 2.33
C GLN A 91 1.59 13.63 2.34
N TRP A 92 0.55 13.74 3.19
CA TRP A 92 -0.18 14.97 3.38
C TRP A 92 0.66 16.05 4.06
N GLY A 93 1.53 15.67 4.99
CA GLY A 93 2.49 16.59 5.61
C GLY A 93 3.44 17.18 4.58
N ALA A 94 4.02 16.35 3.71
CA ALA A 94 4.85 16.81 2.60
C ALA A 94 4.09 17.78 1.67
N TYR A 95 2.82 17.48 1.36
CA TYR A 95 1.96 18.36 0.58
C TYR A 95 1.76 19.72 1.26
N GLY A 96 1.43 19.73 2.57
CA GLY A 96 1.27 20.97 3.32
C GLY A 96 2.56 21.79 3.39
N TYR A 97 3.71 21.15 3.63
CA TYR A 97 5.00 21.84 3.60
C TYR A 97 5.34 22.44 2.22
N ALA A 98 5.05 21.71 1.14
CA ALA A 98 5.25 22.25 -0.21
C ALA A 98 4.31 23.42 -0.49
N LYS A 99 3.01 23.22 -0.29
CA LYS A 99 1.96 24.17 -0.67
C LYS A 99 1.92 25.40 0.22
N ASP A 100 1.90 25.20 1.55
CA ASP A 100 1.61 26.28 2.51
C ASP A 100 2.88 26.93 3.07
N HIS A 101 4.02 26.20 3.05
CA HIS A 101 5.31 26.68 3.55
C HIS A 101 6.37 26.86 2.46
N GLY A 102 6.10 26.51 1.19
CA GLY A 102 7.01 26.70 0.06
C GLY A 102 8.31 25.88 0.17
N TRP A 103 8.28 24.71 0.84
CA TRP A 103 9.47 23.88 0.98
C TRP A 103 9.77 23.12 -0.31
N ALA A 104 11.05 23.10 -0.68
CA ALA A 104 11.56 22.23 -1.74
C ALA A 104 11.62 20.77 -1.27
N ALA A 105 11.63 19.84 -2.23
CA ALA A 105 11.65 18.40 -1.97
C ALA A 105 12.82 17.97 -1.07
N GLU A 106 14.00 18.53 -1.29
CA GLU A 106 15.19 18.21 -0.51
C GLU A 106 15.03 18.61 0.98
N ARG A 107 14.36 19.73 1.25
CA ARG A 107 14.06 20.17 2.62
C ARG A 107 13.02 19.27 3.27
N ILE A 108 11.98 18.86 2.53
CA ILE A 108 10.95 17.93 2.99
C ILE A 108 11.61 16.60 3.37
N LEU A 109 12.45 16.04 2.48
CA LEU A 109 13.18 14.79 2.73
C LEU A 109 14.09 14.89 3.96
N ALA A 110 14.87 15.96 4.08
CA ALA A 110 15.76 16.18 5.22
C ALA A 110 15.01 16.30 6.56
N HIS A 111 13.77 16.84 6.53
CA HIS A 111 12.92 16.94 7.71
C HIS A 111 12.48 15.57 8.23
N TYR A 112 11.94 14.71 7.34
CA TYR A 112 11.40 13.42 7.76
C TYR A 112 12.42 12.32 7.93
N TYR A 113 13.55 12.39 7.20
CA TYR A 113 14.56 11.34 7.17
C TYR A 113 15.89 11.79 7.77
N GLY A 114 15.81 12.44 8.95
CA GLY A 114 16.99 12.89 9.68
C GLY A 114 18.05 11.79 9.85
N GLY A 115 19.32 12.17 9.72
CA GLY A 115 20.45 11.23 9.77
C GLY A 115 20.76 10.54 8.44
N THR A 116 20.05 10.90 7.34
CA THR A 116 20.37 10.46 5.97
C THR A 116 20.99 11.59 5.15
N THR A 117 21.54 11.24 4.01
CA THR A 117 22.04 12.17 2.99
C THR A 117 21.44 11.84 1.63
N LEU A 118 21.30 12.84 0.77
CA LEU A 118 20.96 12.59 -0.63
C LEU A 118 22.14 11.94 -1.34
N GLY A 119 21.85 10.85 -2.03
CA GLY A 119 22.80 10.10 -2.85
C GLY A 119 22.26 9.90 -4.26
N THR A 120 23.01 9.16 -5.05
CA THR A 120 22.66 8.86 -6.43
C THR A 120 22.63 7.35 -6.66
N LEU A 121 21.51 6.86 -7.18
CA LEU A 121 21.38 5.50 -7.66
C LEU A 121 21.77 5.48 -9.16
N ALA A 122 22.80 4.71 -9.51
CA ALA A 122 23.09 4.46 -10.93
C ALA A 122 21.90 3.73 -11.60
N ASP A 123 21.86 3.73 -12.93
CA ASP A 123 20.83 3.02 -13.70
C ASP A 123 20.60 1.62 -13.12
N ALA A 124 19.45 1.44 -12.50
CA ALA A 124 19.11 0.25 -11.74
C ALA A 124 17.82 -0.35 -12.27
N GLN A 125 17.80 -1.68 -12.36
CA GLN A 125 16.58 -2.43 -12.61
C GLN A 125 15.98 -2.92 -11.29
N ILE A 126 14.67 -3.04 -11.26
CA ILE A 126 13.91 -3.63 -10.17
C ILE A 126 13.09 -4.81 -10.68
N SER A 127 12.95 -5.83 -9.83
CA SER A 127 12.05 -6.96 -10.05
C SER A 127 10.90 -6.91 -9.07
N VAL A 128 9.68 -6.94 -9.59
CA VAL A 128 8.42 -6.74 -8.86
C VAL A 128 7.58 -8.00 -8.94
N ARG A 129 7.31 -8.67 -7.81
CA ARG A 129 6.35 -9.77 -7.75
C ARG A 129 4.94 -9.21 -7.90
N LEU A 130 4.18 -9.71 -8.85
CA LEU A 130 2.78 -9.40 -9.03
C LEU A 130 1.94 -10.36 -8.20
N GLN A 131 1.69 -10.02 -6.92
CA GLN A 131 1.06 -10.92 -5.95
C GLN A 131 -0.35 -11.36 -6.35
N GLY A 132 -1.10 -10.48 -7.01
CA GLY A 132 -2.41 -10.82 -7.55
C GLY A 132 -2.39 -11.86 -8.67
N ARG A 133 -1.18 -12.25 -9.14
CA ARG A 133 -0.95 -13.25 -10.19
C ARG A 133 -0.30 -14.54 -9.67
N ASP A 134 -0.14 -14.67 -8.36
CA ASP A 134 0.43 -15.88 -7.76
C ASP A 134 -0.38 -17.12 -8.16
N ASP A 135 0.34 -18.19 -8.49
CA ASP A 135 -0.21 -19.49 -8.89
C ASP A 135 -1.17 -19.45 -10.10
N GLN A 136 -1.07 -18.37 -10.91
CA GLN A 136 -1.85 -18.22 -12.14
C GLN A 136 -0.96 -18.33 -13.38
N PRO A 137 -1.51 -18.84 -14.52
CA PRO A 137 -0.79 -18.83 -15.78
C PRO A 137 -0.45 -17.39 -16.21
N LEU A 138 0.77 -17.16 -16.67
CA LEU A 138 1.14 -15.90 -17.30
C LEU A 138 0.85 -15.96 -18.79
N GLY A 139 -0.10 -15.14 -19.27
CA GLY A 139 -0.34 -14.87 -20.67
C GLY A 139 -0.08 -13.40 -20.96
N VAL A 140 0.71 -13.10 -22.00
CA VAL A 140 1.19 -11.75 -22.32
C VAL A 140 1.13 -11.51 -23.83
N TYR A 141 0.73 -10.32 -24.24
CA TYR A 141 0.79 -9.86 -25.64
C TYR A 141 1.23 -8.39 -25.71
N SER A 142 1.55 -7.91 -26.90
CA SER A 142 1.80 -6.49 -27.19
C SER A 142 1.22 -6.11 -28.54
N ASP A 143 0.82 -4.84 -28.70
CA ASP A 143 0.27 -4.32 -29.98
C ASP A 143 1.30 -4.30 -31.10
N VAL A 144 2.59 -4.27 -30.77
CA VAL A 144 3.69 -4.21 -31.74
C VAL A 144 4.51 -5.50 -31.82
N GLY A 145 4.13 -6.51 -30.97
CA GLY A 145 4.85 -7.76 -30.83
C GLY A 145 5.79 -7.78 -29.63
N ALA A 146 6.47 -8.90 -29.45
CA ALA A 146 7.34 -9.18 -28.32
C ALA A 146 8.49 -10.13 -28.74
N VAL A 147 9.36 -10.48 -27.77
CA VAL A 147 10.41 -11.49 -27.95
C VAL A 147 10.33 -12.49 -26.81
N VAL A 148 10.37 -13.79 -27.13
CA VAL A 148 10.45 -14.86 -26.13
C VAL A 148 11.36 -15.99 -26.63
N ALA A 149 12.16 -16.58 -25.78
CA ALA A 149 13.15 -17.61 -26.16
C ALA A 149 14.05 -17.19 -27.34
N GLY A 150 14.37 -15.88 -27.44
CA GLY A 150 15.15 -15.31 -28.52
C GLY A 150 14.42 -15.23 -29.88
N LYS A 151 13.12 -15.53 -29.94
CA LYS A 151 12.31 -15.52 -31.16
C LYS A 151 11.31 -14.37 -31.13
N PRO A 152 11.06 -13.69 -32.28
CA PRO A 152 10.03 -12.66 -32.37
C PRO A 152 8.63 -13.29 -32.28
N VAL A 153 7.73 -12.56 -31.62
CA VAL A 153 6.28 -12.82 -31.56
C VAL A 153 5.57 -11.69 -32.28
N GLY A 154 4.62 -12.02 -33.13
CA GLY A 154 3.91 -11.03 -33.96
C GLY A 154 3.02 -10.08 -33.13
N PRO A 155 2.66 -8.92 -33.71
CA PRO A 155 1.72 -7.99 -33.10
C PRO A 155 0.40 -8.66 -32.76
N GLY A 156 -0.02 -8.55 -31.48
CA GLY A 156 -1.26 -9.13 -30.98
C GLY A 156 -1.23 -10.65 -30.72
N ASP A 157 -0.18 -11.36 -31.12
CA ASP A 157 0.02 -12.76 -30.72
C ASP A 157 0.43 -12.82 -29.23
N ALA A 158 -0.02 -13.85 -28.53
CA ALA A 158 0.20 -13.97 -27.11
C ALA A 158 1.21 -15.07 -26.75
N VAL A 159 2.02 -14.79 -25.74
CA VAL A 159 2.96 -15.72 -25.12
C VAL A 159 2.40 -16.21 -23.80
N HIS A 160 2.36 -17.51 -23.62
CA HIS A 160 2.02 -18.15 -22.35
C HIS A 160 3.27 -18.80 -21.76
N LEU A 161 3.64 -18.39 -20.54
CA LEU A 161 4.76 -18.96 -19.79
C LEU A 161 4.27 -19.78 -18.62
N THR A 162 4.85 -20.99 -18.48
CA THR A 162 4.69 -21.83 -17.30
C THR A 162 6.08 -22.16 -16.75
N PRO A 163 6.39 -21.82 -15.48
CA PRO A 163 7.70 -22.10 -14.93
C PRO A 163 7.92 -23.61 -14.77
N ILE A 164 9.16 -24.06 -14.97
CA ILE A 164 9.55 -25.48 -14.85
C ILE A 164 10.57 -25.68 -13.74
N ALA A 165 10.57 -26.86 -13.13
CA ALA A 165 11.51 -27.21 -12.08
C ALA A 165 12.96 -27.14 -12.60
N GLY A 166 13.84 -26.55 -11.78
CA GLY A 166 15.25 -26.35 -12.16
C GLY A 166 15.53 -25.04 -12.89
N GLY A 167 14.53 -24.19 -13.07
CA GLY A 167 14.62 -22.88 -13.73
C GLY A 167 14.12 -22.92 -15.19
N GLY A 168 13.86 -21.74 -15.74
CA GLY A 168 13.30 -21.61 -17.09
C GLY A 168 11.77 -21.74 -17.16
N ALA A 169 11.24 -21.82 -18.38
CA ALA A 169 9.81 -21.93 -18.60
C ALA A 169 9.47 -22.75 -19.88
N SER A 170 8.31 -23.39 -19.87
CA SER A 170 7.61 -23.81 -21.06
C SER A 170 6.96 -22.60 -21.71
N VAL A 171 7.11 -22.48 -23.02
CA VAL A 171 6.61 -21.39 -23.86
C VAL A 171 5.56 -21.93 -24.80
N VAL A 172 4.39 -21.29 -24.84
CA VAL A 172 3.36 -21.53 -25.85
C VAL A 172 2.99 -20.19 -26.46
N VAL A 173 3.12 -20.05 -27.76
CA VAL A 173 2.71 -18.85 -28.48
C VAL A 173 1.43 -19.14 -29.25
N THR A 174 0.43 -18.25 -29.07
CA THR A 174 -0.91 -18.40 -29.64
C THR A 174 -1.32 -17.17 -30.46
N ARG A 175 -2.28 -17.33 -31.35
CA ARG A 175 -2.91 -16.22 -32.06
C ARG A 175 -3.85 -15.48 -31.11
N GLY A 176 -3.42 -14.36 -30.56
CA GLY A 176 -4.10 -13.70 -29.44
C GLY A 176 -4.14 -14.57 -28.20
N CYS A 177 -4.82 -14.11 -27.16
CA CYS A 177 -4.77 -14.74 -25.82
C CYS A 177 -5.44 -16.12 -25.72
N ALA A 178 -6.33 -16.48 -26.65
CA ALA A 178 -7.13 -17.72 -26.58
C ALA A 178 -7.24 -18.45 -27.93
N GLY A 179 -6.44 -18.07 -28.92
CA GLY A 179 -6.49 -18.65 -30.27
C GLY A 179 -5.61 -19.87 -30.44
N ASP A 180 -5.43 -20.27 -31.72
CA ASP A 180 -4.65 -21.43 -32.10
C ASP A 180 -3.18 -21.30 -31.70
N VAL A 181 -2.57 -22.43 -31.33
CA VAL A 181 -1.14 -22.49 -31.03
C VAL A 181 -0.35 -22.29 -32.31
N LEU A 182 0.53 -21.30 -32.33
CA LEU A 182 1.42 -21.00 -33.44
C LEU A 182 2.72 -21.82 -33.33
N TRP A 183 3.30 -21.85 -32.14
CA TRP A 183 4.47 -22.68 -31.84
C TRP A 183 4.66 -22.85 -30.34
N GLN A 184 5.52 -23.81 -29.97
CA GLN A 184 5.90 -24.12 -28.59
C GLN A 184 7.40 -24.30 -28.48
N ASP A 185 7.95 -24.03 -27.28
CA ASP A 185 9.37 -24.21 -26.96
C ASP A 185 9.58 -24.35 -25.45
N VAL A 186 10.82 -24.58 -25.04
CA VAL A 186 11.29 -24.51 -23.66
C VAL A 186 12.49 -23.57 -23.63
N THR A 187 12.57 -22.73 -22.62
CA THR A 187 13.65 -21.73 -22.50
C THR A 187 14.22 -21.72 -21.07
N ASP A 188 15.50 -21.44 -20.94
CA ASP A 188 16.18 -21.11 -19.68
C ASP A 188 16.06 -19.60 -19.33
N HIS A 189 15.49 -18.80 -20.24
CA HIS A 189 15.19 -17.38 -20.08
C HIS A 189 13.66 -17.20 -19.94
N PRO A 190 13.09 -17.28 -18.71
CA PRO A 190 11.65 -17.35 -18.48
C PRO A 190 10.96 -15.98 -18.56
N TRP A 191 11.29 -15.19 -19.57
CA TRP A 191 10.84 -13.81 -19.75
C TRP A 191 10.25 -13.59 -21.14
N VAL A 192 9.19 -12.77 -21.18
CA VAL A 192 8.71 -12.11 -22.40
C VAL A 192 9.28 -10.70 -22.38
N ASP A 193 10.11 -10.41 -23.36
CA ASP A 193 10.70 -9.09 -23.53
C ASP A 193 9.83 -8.26 -24.50
N PRO A 194 9.63 -6.95 -24.25
CA PRO A 194 9.09 -6.06 -25.28
C PRO A 194 10.05 -5.95 -26.46
N VAL A 195 9.61 -5.37 -27.56
CA VAL A 195 10.46 -5.17 -28.75
C VAL A 195 11.73 -4.36 -28.47
N ASP A 196 11.68 -3.51 -27.45
CA ASP A 196 12.82 -2.74 -26.95
C ASP A 196 12.74 -2.63 -25.43
N LEU A 197 13.83 -2.98 -24.75
CA LEU A 197 14.00 -2.92 -23.29
C LEU A 197 14.50 -1.55 -22.78
N GLY A 198 14.64 -0.56 -23.68
CA GLY A 198 15.03 0.79 -23.28
C GLY A 198 13.98 1.46 -22.39
N PRO A 199 14.37 2.48 -21.61
CA PRO A 199 13.41 3.26 -20.82
C PRO A 199 12.51 4.13 -21.72
N ASP A 200 11.45 4.70 -21.11
CA ASP A 200 10.56 5.67 -21.77
C ASP A 200 9.89 5.18 -23.07
N ARG A 201 9.57 3.88 -23.14
CA ARG A 201 8.92 3.32 -24.32
C ARG A 201 7.47 3.80 -24.45
N PRO A 202 6.96 3.98 -25.70
CA PRO A 202 5.58 4.37 -25.92
C PRO A 202 4.60 3.27 -25.50
N ALA A 203 3.39 3.67 -25.08
CA ALA A 203 2.40 2.78 -24.49
C ALA A 203 1.99 1.59 -25.36
N ASN A 204 2.04 1.71 -26.68
CA ASN A 204 1.75 0.61 -27.62
C ASN A 204 2.83 -0.48 -27.64
N GLU A 205 4.02 -0.20 -27.10
CA GLU A 205 5.09 -1.20 -26.94
C GLU A 205 5.05 -1.92 -25.58
N HIS A 206 4.20 -1.47 -24.65
CA HIS A 206 4.06 -2.12 -23.35
C HIS A 206 3.49 -3.52 -23.51
N LEU A 207 3.99 -4.44 -22.70
CA LEU A 207 3.41 -5.78 -22.58
C LEU A 207 2.09 -5.71 -21.82
N LYS A 208 1.07 -6.42 -22.30
CA LYS A 208 -0.26 -6.47 -21.69
C LYS A 208 -0.56 -7.88 -21.18
N LEU A 209 -1.12 -7.99 -19.99
CA LEU A 209 -1.62 -9.27 -19.50
C LEU A 209 -2.86 -9.70 -20.30
N CYS A 210 -2.93 -10.95 -20.70
CA CYS A 210 -4.16 -11.52 -21.27
C CYS A 210 -5.36 -11.46 -20.33
N ALA A 211 -5.11 -11.43 -19.03
CA ALA A 211 -6.15 -11.28 -18.01
C ALA A 211 -6.32 -9.78 -17.65
N GLY A 212 -7.24 -9.10 -18.31
CA GLY A 212 -7.63 -7.72 -17.98
C GLY A 212 -6.83 -6.62 -18.68
N ASP A 213 -6.02 -6.95 -19.69
CA ASP A 213 -5.30 -6.01 -20.58
C ASP A 213 -4.41 -4.98 -19.84
N THR A 214 -4.02 -5.26 -18.60
CA THR A 214 -3.17 -4.36 -17.82
C THR A 214 -1.80 -4.25 -18.47
N PRO A 215 -1.36 -3.03 -18.85
CA PRO A 215 -0.09 -2.81 -19.50
C PRO A 215 1.06 -2.68 -18.48
N TYR A 216 2.22 -3.19 -18.86
CA TYR A 216 3.45 -3.14 -18.06
C TYR A 216 4.63 -2.70 -18.92
N ARG A 217 5.45 -1.80 -18.37
CA ARG A 217 6.80 -1.50 -18.92
C ARG A 217 7.76 -2.64 -18.61
N GLY A 218 8.84 -2.73 -19.38
CA GLY A 218 9.86 -3.76 -19.17
C GLY A 218 9.39 -5.17 -19.54
N ALA A 219 10.04 -6.18 -18.97
CA ALA A 219 9.78 -7.59 -19.25
C ALA A 219 8.83 -8.20 -18.20
N LEU A 220 8.00 -9.16 -18.63
CA LEU A 220 7.17 -9.99 -17.77
C LEU A 220 7.67 -11.44 -17.82
N GLY A 221 7.78 -12.07 -16.67
CA GLY A 221 8.28 -13.44 -16.60
C GLY A 221 7.70 -14.23 -15.44
N VAL A 222 8.20 -15.47 -15.34
CA VAL A 222 7.76 -16.41 -14.31
C VAL A 222 8.93 -16.94 -13.50
N ALA A 223 8.69 -17.26 -12.24
CA ALA A 223 9.63 -17.93 -11.34
C ALA A 223 8.91 -19.00 -10.53
N LEU A 224 9.67 -19.88 -9.89
CA LEU A 224 9.16 -20.82 -8.88
C LEU A 224 9.65 -20.38 -7.49
N ASP A 225 8.73 -20.40 -6.54
CA ASP A 225 8.96 -20.29 -5.12
C ASP A 225 8.53 -21.64 -4.49
N GLY A 226 9.50 -22.52 -4.29
CA GLY A 226 9.22 -23.92 -4.05
C GLY A 226 8.48 -24.57 -5.23
N ALA A 227 7.22 -24.95 -5.04
CA ALA A 227 6.34 -25.46 -6.09
C ALA A 227 5.35 -24.42 -6.63
N ALA A 228 5.30 -23.25 -6.02
CA ALA A 228 4.33 -22.21 -6.35
C ALA A 228 4.83 -21.32 -7.49
N ALA A 229 3.99 -21.06 -8.48
CA ALA A 229 4.30 -20.20 -9.60
C ALA A 229 4.18 -18.72 -9.21
N ARG A 230 5.14 -17.91 -9.64
CA ARG A 230 5.17 -16.45 -9.41
C ARG A 230 5.30 -15.72 -10.73
N THR A 231 4.56 -14.61 -10.84
CA THR A 231 4.72 -13.66 -11.96
C THR A 231 5.58 -12.50 -11.50
N VAL A 232 6.56 -12.12 -12.31
CA VAL A 232 7.50 -11.05 -12.01
C VAL A 232 7.58 -10.08 -13.18
N ASN A 233 7.57 -8.78 -12.87
CA ASN A 233 7.87 -7.71 -13.81
C ASN A 233 9.28 -7.19 -13.55
N VAL A 234 10.12 -7.08 -14.58
CA VAL A 234 11.47 -6.51 -14.51
C VAL A 234 11.57 -5.29 -15.41
N LEU A 235 11.95 -4.17 -14.83
CA LEU A 235 11.99 -2.90 -15.53
C LEU A 235 13.05 -1.95 -14.93
N GLU A 236 13.30 -0.84 -15.58
CA GLU A 236 14.13 0.24 -15.03
C GLU A 236 13.42 0.88 -13.82
N MET A 237 14.21 1.30 -12.81
CA MET A 237 13.70 1.86 -11.56
C MET A 237 12.77 3.06 -11.77
N ASP A 238 13.12 3.98 -12.69
CA ASP A 238 12.27 5.14 -12.95
C ASP A 238 10.97 4.75 -13.67
N ASP A 239 10.99 3.78 -14.59
CA ASP A 239 9.79 3.23 -15.23
C ASP A 239 8.85 2.55 -14.21
N TYR A 240 9.40 1.88 -13.19
CA TYR A 240 8.61 1.38 -12.06
C TYR A 240 7.92 2.51 -11.29
N LEU A 241 8.63 3.60 -11.01
CA LEU A 241 8.09 4.73 -10.27
C LEU A 241 6.98 5.47 -11.03
N LEU A 242 6.98 5.46 -12.39
CA LEU A 242 5.87 6.00 -13.17
C LEU A 242 4.55 5.30 -12.84
N GLY A 243 4.59 4.00 -12.55
CA GLY A 243 3.41 3.22 -12.16
C GLY A 243 3.09 3.27 -10.66
N VAL A 244 4.06 3.61 -9.80
CA VAL A 244 3.89 3.69 -8.34
C VAL A 244 3.31 5.04 -7.91
N LEU A 245 3.93 6.15 -8.32
CA LEU A 245 3.59 7.47 -7.78
C LEU A 245 2.10 7.84 -7.91
N PRO A 246 1.44 7.65 -9.06
CA PRO A 246 0.03 8.02 -9.20
C PRO A 246 -0.92 7.20 -8.34
N LEU A 247 -0.47 6.05 -7.82
CA LEU A 247 -1.24 5.19 -6.91
C LEU A 247 -0.96 5.50 -5.43
N GLU A 248 0.20 6.07 -5.12
CA GLU A 248 0.60 6.42 -3.76
C GLU A 248 0.19 7.85 -3.38
N VAL A 249 0.24 8.81 -4.31
CA VAL A 249 -0.08 10.21 -4.06
C VAL A 249 -1.01 10.77 -5.13
N LYS A 250 -1.72 11.84 -4.78
CA LYS A 250 -2.64 12.49 -5.71
C LYS A 250 -1.86 13.34 -6.71
N ALA A 251 -1.86 12.96 -7.99
CA ALA A 251 -1.18 13.69 -9.06
C ALA A 251 -1.58 15.18 -9.14
N ASN A 252 -2.86 15.49 -8.89
CA ASN A 252 -3.37 16.87 -8.91
C ASN A 252 -2.84 17.78 -7.79
N TRP A 253 -2.05 17.27 -6.85
CA TRP A 253 -1.31 18.11 -5.91
C TRP A 253 -0.34 19.06 -6.62
N ALA A 254 0.21 18.65 -7.77
CA ALA A 254 1.04 19.52 -8.59
C ALA A 254 0.32 20.81 -9.00
N ASP A 255 -0.98 20.72 -9.32
CA ASP A 255 -1.79 21.85 -9.78
C ASP A 255 -2.15 22.82 -8.65
N THR A 256 -1.94 22.40 -7.39
CA THR A 256 -2.32 23.15 -6.19
C THR A 256 -1.13 23.50 -5.27
N GLY A 257 0.07 23.56 -5.83
CA GLY A 257 1.29 23.97 -5.11
C GLY A 257 2.06 22.80 -4.47
N GLY A 258 1.65 21.56 -4.68
CA GLY A 258 2.29 20.36 -4.09
C GLY A 258 3.32 19.67 -4.99
N ALA A 259 3.81 20.30 -6.05
CA ALA A 259 4.78 19.67 -6.96
C ALA A 259 6.05 19.16 -6.23
N GLU A 260 6.55 19.92 -5.25
CA GLU A 260 7.71 19.53 -4.45
C GLU A 260 7.43 18.31 -3.54
N ALA A 261 6.17 18.13 -3.10
CA ALA A 261 5.77 16.92 -2.37
C ALA A 261 5.81 15.69 -3.28
N LEU A 262 5.38 15.80 -4.54
CA LEU A 262 5.48 14.71 -5.52
C LEU A 262 6.96 14.36 -5.81
N ARG A 263 7.84 15.36 -5.89
CA ARG A 263 9.29 15.16 -6.02
C ARG A 263 9.88 14.45 -4.80
N ALA A 264 9.51 14.88 -3.60
CA ALA A 264 9.92 14.22 -2.36
C ALA A 264 9.44 12.76 -2.30
N GLN A 265 8.18 12.51 -2.69
CA GLN A 265 7.63 11.15 -2.76
C GLN A 265 8.38 10.28 -3.78
N ALA A 266 8.75 10.82 -4.95
CA ALA A 266 9.52 10.07 -5.95
C ALA A 266 10.89 9.63 -5.42
N ALA A 267 11.61 10.52 -4.74
CA ALA A 267 12.90 10.18 -4.12
C ALA A 267 12.75 9.19 -2.95
N ALA A 268 11.73 9.35 -2.11
CA ALA A 268 11.44 8.42 -1.02
C ALA A 268 11.07 7.03 -1.55
N ALA A 269 10.16 6.95 -2.52
CA ALA A 269 9.74 5.69 -3.14
C ALA A 269 10.90 4.96 -3.84
N ARG A 270 11.77 5.71 -4.53
CA ARG A 270 12.98 5.16 -5.16
C ARG A 270 13.95 4.60 -4.10
N SER A 271 14.13 5.31 -3.00
CA SER A 271 15.00 4.88 -1.90
C SER A 271 14.48 3.62 -1.25
N TYR A 272 13.18 3.58 -0.97
CA TYR A 272 12.50 2.41 -0.42
C TYR A 272 12.68 1.20 -1.32
N ALA A 273 12.33 1.32 -2.60
CA ALA A 273 12.47 0.23 -3.57
C ALA A 273 13.93 -0.23 -3.77
N ALA A 274 14.89 0.70 -3.74
CA ALA A 274 16.31 0.38 -3.86
C ALA A 274 16.87 -0.37 -2.62
N ALA A 275 16.28 -0.15 -1.45
CA ALA A 275 16.64 -0.83 -0.21
C ALA A 275 16.00 -2.21 -0.07
N GLU A 276 14.90 -2.50 -0.78
CA GLU A 276 14.20 -3.77 -0.70
C GLU A 276 14.99 -4.93 -1.31
N ASN A 277 14.88 -6.09 -0.69
CA ASN A 277 15.45 -7.36 -1.17
C ASN A 277 14.69 -8.52 -0.52
N ARG A 278 13.43 -8.71 -0.93
CA ARG A 278 12.52 -9.65 -0.25
C ARG A 278 12.74 -11.09 -0.66
N GLU A 279 12.87 -11.34 -1.97
CA GLU A 279 12.99 -12.67 -2.54
C GLU A 279 14.12 -12.73 -3.58
N GLU A 280 14.67 -13.90 -3.82
CA GLU A 280 15.72 -14.06 -4.84
C GLU A 280 15.21 -13.73 -6.25
N TYR A 281 13.93 -14.01 -6.53
CA TYR A 281 13.29 -13.79 -7.83
C TYR A 281 12.65 -12.39 -7.95
N ALA A 282 12.38 -11.69 -6.84
CA ALA A 282 11.77 -10.37 -6.86
C ALA A 282 12.21 -9.53 -5.66
N LYS A 283 12.73 -8.34 -5.92
CA LYS A 283 13.19 -7.43 -4.86
C LYS A 283 12.04 -6.81 -4.06
N THR A 284 10.92 -6.55 -4.71
CA THR A 284 9.74 -5.92 -4.12
C THR A 284 8.45 -6.58 -4.62
N CYS A 285 7.29 -6.09 -4.19
CA CYS A 285 5.97 -6.54 -4.61
C CYS A 285 5.08 -5.36 -5.02
N ASP A 286 3.88 -5.66 -5.57
CA ASP A 286 2.96 -4.70 -6.17
C ASP A 286 1.82 -4.25 -5.25
N THR A 287 1.82 -4.63 -3.96
CA THR A 287 0.75 -4.36 -3.01
C THR A 287 1.18 -3.38 -1.91
N LYS A 288 0.24 -3.02 -1.04
CA LYS A 288 0.50 -2.17 0.15
C LYS A 288 1.55 -2.72 1.13
N ASP A 289 1.91 -4.00 1.01
CA ASP A 289 2.97 -4.61 1.84
C ASP A 289 4.38 -4.19 1.37
N CYS A 290 4.45 -3.62 0.16
CA CYS A 290 5.62 -3.00 -0.44
C CYS A 290 5.26 -1.56 -0.87
N GLN A 291 4.99 -1.37 -2.16
CA GLN A 291 4.45 -0.14 -2.75
C GLN A 291 3.39 -0.52 -3.78
N VAL A 292 2.25 0.16 -3.77
CA VAL A 292 1.19 -0.15 -4.72
C VAL A 292 1.67 0.13 -6.14
N TYR A 293 1.65 -0.92 -6.98
CA TYR A 293 2.10 -0.84 -8.36
C TYR A 293 1.09 -1.51 -9.29
N GLY A 294 0.60 -0.78 -10.27
CA GLY A 294 -0.46 -1.23 -11.19
C GLY A 294 -0.02 -1.32 -12.66
N GLY A 295 1.27 -1.49 -12.94
CA GLY A 295 1.80 -1.36 -14.29
C GLY A 295 1.76 0.10 -14.75
N SER A 296 1.56 0.34 -16.05
CA SER A 296 1.58 1.67 -16.65
C SER A 296 0.20 2.28 -16.94
N ALA A 297 -0.88 1.60 -16.52
CA ALA A 297 -2.25 2.05 -16.84
C ALA A 297 -2.64 3.39 -16.18
N ASN A 298 -2.03 3.71 -15.04
CA ASN A 298 -2.37 4.89 -14.23
C ASN A 298 -1.30 5.99 -14.29
N GLU A 299 -0.37 5.93 -15.23
CA GLU A 299 0.65 6.97 -15.37
C GLU A 299 0.02 8.35 -15.62
N ASP A 300 0.54 9.37 -14.91
CA ASP A 300 0.08 10.75 -14.99
C ASP A 300 1.27 11.66 -15.29
N SER A 301 1.12 12.63 -16.18
CA SER A 301 2.23 13.51 -16.58
C SER A 301 2.85 14.27 -15.42
N ARG A 302 2.07 14.67 -14.42
CA ARG A 302 2.53 15.43 -13.24
C ARG A 302 3.41 14.59 -12.33
N THR A 303 3.05 13.32 -12.10
CA THR A 303 3.90 12.38 -11.35
C THR A 303 5.09 11.92 -12.19
N THR A 304 4.95 11.80 -13.49
CA THR A 304 6.04 11.55 -14.44
C THR A 304 7.11 12.65 -14.37
N ASP A 305 6.69 13.92 -14.36
CA ASP A 305 7.61 15.06 -14.21
C ASP A 305 8.34 15.04 -12.86
N ALA A 306 7.66 14.64 -11.78
CA ALA A 306 8.27 14.47 -10.47
C ALA A 306 9.36 13.37 -10.47
N VAL A 307 9.07 12.20 -11.07
CA VAL A 307 10.06 11.10 -11.21
C VAL A 307 11.26 11.57 -12.03
N ARG A 308 11.04 12.16 -13.20
CA ARG A 308 12.09 12.62 -14.12
C ARG A 308 12.96 13.72 -13.53
N SER A 309 12.35 14.71 -12.85
CA SER A 309 13.08 15.82 -12.22
C SER A 309 13.90 15.39 -10.99
N THR A 310 13.63 14.21 -10.44
CA THR A 310 14.40 13.59 -9.34
C THR A 310 15.15 12.33 -9.78
N LYS A 311 15.44 12.21 -11.09
CA LYS A 311 16.14 11.04 -11.63
C LYS A 311 17.36 10.68 -10.78
N ALA A 312 17.48 9.39 -10.46
CA ALA A 312 18.56 8.81 -9.66
C ALA A 312 18.67 9.31 -8.21
N MET A 313 17.86 10.27 -7.75
CA MET A 313 17.92 10.78 -6.37
C MET A 313 17.40 9.75 -5.39
N ILE A 314 18.22 9.40 -4.40
CA ILE A 314 17.86 8.51 -3.27
C ILE A 314 18.35 9.07 -1.95
N LEU A 315 17.77 8.56 -0.86
CA LEU A 315 18.25 8.75 0.50
C LEU A 315 19.23 7.63 0.86
N THR A 316 20.35 8.00 1.44
CA THR A 316 21.40 7.06 1.82
C THR A 316 21.85 7.28 3.27
N LYS A 317 22.27 6.18 3.89
CA LYS A 317 22.98 6.16 5.17
C LYS A 317 24.16 5.18 5.02
N ASP A 318 25.35 5.60 5.38
CA ASP A 318 26.57 4.80 5.19
C ASP A 318 26.74 4.31 3.73
N ASN A 319 26.43 5.19 2.77
CA ASN A 319 26.47 4.92 1.32
C ASN A 319 25.54 3.79 0.82
N LYS A 320 24.53 3.43 1.60
CA LYS A 320 23.49 2.46 1.21
C LYS A 320 22.14 3.14 1.14
N ALA A 321 21.32 2.73 0.19
CA ALA A 321 19.94 3.16 0.14
C ALA A 321 19.20 2.77 1.43
N VAL A 322 18.34 3.66 1.93
CA VAL A 322 17.52 3.40 3.12
C VAL A 322 16.08 3.11 2.73
N ALA A 323 15.43 2.24 3.49
CA ALA A 323 14.00 1.99 3.35
C ALA A 323 13.21 3.21 3.83
N ALA A 324 13.11 4.22 2.96
CA ALA A 324 12.46 5.49 3.26
C ALA A 324 10.94 5.31 3.34
N GLU A 325 10.46 4.76 4.46
CA GLU A 325 9.03 4.51 4.73
C GLU A 325 8.22 5.80 4.65
N PHE A 326 6.99 5.70 4.20
CA PHE A 326 6.03 6.81 4.17
C PHE A 326 4.60 6.32 4.47
N SER A 327 3.74 7.24 4.86
CA SER A 327 2.33 6.94 5.13
C SER A 327 1.46 8.13 4.76
N SER A 328 0.16 7.91 4.62
CA SER A 328 -0.79 8.94 4.17
C SER A 328 -0.74 10.21 5.05
N SER A 329 -0.87 10.08 6.37
CA SER A 329 -0.95 11.20 7.31
C SER A 329 -0.33 10.82 8.65
N THR A 330 0.53 11.68 9.19
CA THR A 330 1.18 11.45 10.49
C THR A 330 0.26 11.79 11.67
N GLY A 331 -0.73 12.67 11.47
CA GLY A 331 -1.56 13.21 12.54
C GLY A 331 -0.88 14.34 13.33
N GLY A 332 0.13 14.99 12.74
CA GLY A 332 0.87 16.10 13.35
C GLY A 332 2.21 15.73 13.99
N TYR A 333 2.55 14.43 14.06
CA TYR A 333 3.85 13.97 14.53
C TYR A 333 4.19 12.59 13.95
N THR A 334 5.43 12.38 13.51
CA THR A 334 5.85 11.07 13.02
C THR A 334 6.04 10.07 14.16
N ALA A 335 5.91 8.78 13.86
CA ALA A 335 6.01 7.71 14.87
C ALA A 335 7.44 7.49 15.41
N GLY A 336 8.45 7.98 14.71
CA GLY A 336 9.83 7.59 14.94
C GLY A 336 10.13 6.18 14.43
N GLY A 337 11.27 5.62 14.83
CA GLY A 337 11.73 4.30 14.43
C GLY A 337 13.10 4.38 13.77
N GLU A 338 13.25 3.92 12.52
CA GLU A 338 14.50 4.04 11.76
C GLU A 338 14.95 5.51 11.64
N PHE A 339 13.99 6.42 11.46
CA PHE A 339 14.22 7.86 11.40
C PHE A 339 13.74 8.53 12.70
N PRO A 340 14.34 9.67 13.10
CA PRO A 340 13.88 10.43 14.27
C PRO A 340 12.41 10.81 14.15
N ALA A 341 11.71 10.80 15.28
CA ALA A 341 10.37 11.38 15.35
C ALA A 341 10.45 12.90 15.22
N VAL A 342 9.59 13.48 14.37
CA VAL A 342 9.54 14.93 14.11
C VAL A 342 8.11 15.44 14.13
N GLU A 343 7.95 16.69 14.52
CA GLU A 343 6.69 17.41 14.40
C GLU A 343 6.32 17.61 12.94
N ASP A 344 5.05 17.48 12.59
CA ASP A 344 4.56 17.55 11.21
C ASP A 344 3.45 18.61 11.07
N LEU A 345 3.85 19.86 11.04
CA LEU A 345 2.93 21.00 10.87
C LEU A 345 2.24 20.99 9.51
N GLY A 346 2.86 20.39 8.49
CA GLY A 346 2.27 20.26 7.16
C GLY A 346 1.07 19.31 7.13
N ASP A 347 0.97 18.39 8.09
CA ASP A 347 -0.11 17.40 8.15
C ASP A 347 -1.50 18.00 8.41
N THR A 348 -1.57 19.27 8.85
CA THR A 348 -2.85 20.00 8.97
C THR A 348 -3.61 20.13 7.66
N ALA A 349 -2.94 19.96 6.51
CA ALA A 349 -3.57 19.85 5.20
C ALA A 349 -4.32 18.52 4.98
N SER A 350 -4.13 17.54 5.87
CA SER A 350 -4.71 16.22 5.74
C SER A 350 -6.17 16.17 6.19
N PRO A 351 -7.07 15.56 5.40
CA PRO A 351 -8.44 15.26 5.86
C PRO A 351 -8.46 14.14 6.92
N TYR A 352 -7.31 13.56 7.23
CA TYR A 352 -7.11 12.50 8.21
C TYR A 352 -6.25 12.96 9.38
N HIS A 353 -5.97 14.27 9.47
CA HIS A 353 -5.22 14.84 10.60
C HIS A 353 -5.86 14.41 11.90
N ASP A 354 -7.18 14.60 12.00
CA ASP A 354 -8.02 14.11 13.09
C ASP A 354 -9.09 13.16 12.54
N TRP A 355 -9.47 12.18 13.35
CA TRP A 355 -10.56 11.27 13.01
C TRP A 355 -11.29 10.78 14.25
N THR A 356 -12.54 10.40 14.07
CA THR A 356 -13.38 9.78 15.10
C THR A 356 -14.03 8.52 14.51
N LEU A 357 -14.11 7.47 15.31
CA LEU A 357 -14.78 6.21 14.97
C LEU A 357 -15.56 5.73 16.17
N THR A 358 -16.81 5.31 15.95
CA THR A 358 -17.61 4.65 16.98
C THR A 358 -17.68 3.16 16.69
N LEU A 359 -17.33 2.35 17.67
CA LEU A 359 -17.44 0.90 17.68
C LEU A 359 -18.38 0.50 18.80
N THR A 360 -19.03 -0.66 18.71
CA THR A 360 -19.79 -1.21 19.83
C THR A 360 -18.87 -2.02 20.76
N ALA A 361 -19.30 -2.20 22.02
CA ALA A 361 -18.62 -3.09 22.94
C ALA A 361 -18.48 -4.51 22.36
N GLY A 362 -19.50 -4.98 21.63
CA GLY A 362 -19.50 -6.27 20.94
C GLY A 362 -18.45 -6.35 19.83
N ASP A 363 -18.26 -5.30 19.02
CA ASP A 363 -17.23 -5.25 17.99
C ASP A 363 -15.83 -5.38 18.60
N ILE A 364 -15.56 -4.62 19.67
CA ILE A 364 -14.29 -4.67 20.39
C ILE A 364 -14.06 -6.05 20.99
N ALA A 365 -15.04 -6.58 21.72
CA ALA A 365 -14.97 -7.90 22.37
C ALA A 365 -14.71 -9.02 21.34
N SER A 366 -15.41 -8.98 20.22
CA SER A 366 -15.24 -9.92 19.10
C SER A 366 -13.86 -9.85 18.47
N ALA A 367 -13.36 -8.63 18.21
CA ALA A 367 -12.05 -8.42 17.60
C ALA A 367 -10.90 -8.97 18.46
N PHE A 368 -11.05 -8.99 19.77
CA PHE A 368 -10.05 -9.50 20.71
C PHE A 368 -10.35 -10.90 21.27
N GLY A 369 -11.54 -11.44 21.02
CA GLY A 369 -11.94 -12.79 21.46
C GLY A 369 -12.11 -12.92 22.98
N VAL A 370 -12.57 -11.86 23.67
CA VAL A 370 -12.63 -11.80 25.15
C VAL A 370 -14.01 -12.10 25.74
N GLY A 371 -15.00 -12.50 24.94
CA GLY A 371 -16.38 -12.73 25.37
C GLY A 371 -17.15 -11.42 25.44
N GLU A 372 -17.88 -11.13 26.55
CA GLU A 372 -18.54 -9.85 26.78
C GLU A 372 -17.53 -8.84 27.29
N LEU A 373 -17.48 -7.62 26.71
CA LEU A 373 -16.51 -6.59 27.09
C LEU A 373 -16.74 -6.09 28.52
N GLU A 374 -15.67 -5.96 29.28
CA GLU A 374 -15.66 -5.34 30.63
C GLU A 374 -14.84 -4.05 30.64
N SER A 375 -13.68 -4.01 29.94
CA SER A 375 -12.90 -2.79 29.75
C SER A 375 -12.04 -2.84 28.49
N PHE A 376 -11.75 -1.65 27.96
CA PHE A 376 -10.78 -1.41 26.91
C PHE A 376 -9.92 -0.20 27.29
N GLU A 377 -8.64 -0.43 27.54
CA GLU A 377 -7.72 0.57 28.10
C GLU A 377 -6.46 0.69 27.25
N VAL A 378 -5.99 1.93 27.06
CA VAL A 378 -4.65 2.20 26.51
C VAL A 378 -3.65 2.17 27.66
N LEU A 379 -2.68 1.26 27.61
CA LEU A 379 -1.68 1.06 28.65
C LEU A 379 -0.45 1.96 28.48
N THR A 380 0.05 2.06 27.24
CA THR A 380 1.31 2.74 26.93
C THR A 380 1.23 3.50 25.63
N ARG A 381 2.05 4.58 25.55
CA ARG A 381 2.17 5.46 24.37
C ARG A 381 3.62 5.75 24.09
N ASN A 382 3.92 6.24 22.87
CA ASN A 382 5.27 6.59 22.46
C ASN A 382 5.72 7.99 22.90
N ASN A 383 4.84 8.81 23.46
CA ASN A 383 5.07 10.17 23.97
C ASN A 383 5.50 11.21 22.90
N PHE A 384 5.14 11.00 21.63
CA PHE A 384 5.38 11.96 20.56
C PHE A 384 4.06 12.61 20.11
N GLY A 385 3.96 13.94 20.23
CA GLY A 385 2.78 14.71 19.82
C GLY A 385 1.70 14.80 20.89
N ALA A 386 0.50 15.18 20.46
CA ALA A 386 -0.66 15.40 21.33
C ALA A 386 -1.08 14.15 22.09
N GLU A 387 -1.71 14.32 23.25
CA GLU A 387 -2.32 13.26 24.07
C GLU A 387 -1.37 12.10 24.43
N GLY A 388 -0.06 12.37 24.48
CA GLY A 388 0.97 11.37 24.74
C GLY A 388 1.31 10.49 23.51
N GLY A 389 0.81 10.84 22.34
CA GLY A 389 1.19 10.22 21.08
C GLY A 389 0.52 8.88 20.80
N ARG A 390 1.15 8.10 19.91
CA ARG A 390 0.63 6.83 19.42
C ARG A 390 0.55 5.78 20.52
N THR A 391 -0.52 5.02 20.51
CA THR A 391 -0.73 3.88 21.39
C THR A 391 0.29 2.79 21.04
N THR A 392 1.03 2.33 22.05
CA THR A 392 1.98 1.22 21.92
C THR A 392 1.52 -0.06 22.59
N GLY A 393 0.58 0.04 23.55
CA GLY A 393 -0.02 -1.10 24.21
C GLY A 393 -1.45 -0.85 24.65
N VAL A 394 -2.30 -1.85 24.49
CA VAL A 394 -3.71 -1.86 24.93
C VAL A 394 -4.00 -3.09 25.75
N LYS A 395 -5.00 -3.00 26.63
CA LYS A 395 -5.57 -4.11 27.38
C LYS A 395 -7.08 -4.15 27.17
N VAL A 396 -7.59 -5.32 26.84
CA VAL A 396 -9.02 -5.58 26.66
C VAL A 396 -9.41 -6.70 27.63
N VAL A 397 -10.37 -6.43 28.50
CA VAL A 397 -10.87 -7.40 29.49
C VAL A 397 -12.31 -7.72 29.15
N GLY A 398 -12.67 -8.99 29.22
CA GLY A 398 -14.02 -9.46 29.03
C GLY A 398 -14.32 -10.73 29.81
N SER A 399 -15.56 -11.21 29.73
CA SER A 399 -16.07 -12.35 30.51
C SER A 399 -15.30 -13.65 30.27
N SER A 400 -14.66 -13.83 29.10
CA SER A 400 -13.88 -15.03 28.74
C SER A 400 -12.38 -14.89 29.00
N GLY A 401 -11.89 -13.71 29.39
CA GLY A 401 -10.48 -13.49 29.70
C GLY A 401 -9.98 -12.08 29.38
N THR A 402 -8.65 -11.94 29.33
CA THR A 402 -7.96 -10.69 29.05
C THR A 402 -7.06 -10.86 27.83
N ALA A 403 -7.07 -9.88 26.92
CA ALA A 403 -6.16 -9.79 25.80
C ALA A 403 -5.31 -8.52 25.94
N GLU A 404 -4.01 -8.64 25.71
CA GLU A 404 -3.10 -7.52 25.53
C GLU A 404 -2.59 -7.52 24.09
N ALA A 405 -2.43 -6.33 23.52
CA ALA A 405 -1.99 -6.18 22.14
C ALA A 405 -1.20 -4.87 21.97
N THR A 406 -0.35 -4.82 20.95
CA THR A 406 0.29 -3.57 20.52
C THR A 406 -0.72 -2.61 19.90
N GLY A 407 -0.39 -1.32 19.82
CA GLY A 407 -1.22 -0.33 19.12
C GLY A 407 -1.44 -0.68 17.65
N THR A 408 -0.41 -1.24 16.99
CA THR A 408 -0.51 -1.69 15.59
C THR A 408 -1.46 -2.87 15.44
N GLU A 409 -1.42 -3.85 16.34
CA GLU A 409 -2.37 -4.97 16.34
C GLU A 409 -3.80 -4.50 16.63
N ALA A 410 -3.97 -3.59 17.59
CA ALA A 410 -5.26 -2.98 17.89
C ALA A 410 -5.82 -2.22 16.67
N ARG A 411 -4.97 -1.43 16.01
CA ARG A 411 -5.32 -0.76 14.75
C ARG A 411 -5.83 -1.76 13.70
N SER A 412 -5.11 -2.86 13.50
CA SER A 412 -5.47 -3.89 12.52
C SER A 412 -6.79 -4.58 12.87
N LYS A 413 -6.94 -5.03 14.13
CA LYS A 413 -8.13 -5.74 14.62
C LYS A 413 -9.40 -4.88 14.56
N LEU A 414 -9.29 -3.62 14.96
CA LEU A 414 -10.39 -2.66 15.00
C LEU A 414 -10.54 -1.84 13.70
N LYS A 415 -9.68 -2.09 12.69
CA LYS A 415 -9.67 -1.38 11.40
C LYS A 415 -9.56 0.14 11.55
N LEU A 416 -8.74 0.60 12.50
CA LEU A 416 -8.52 2.02 12.76
C LEU A 416 -7.64 2.65 11.68
N ARG A 417 -7.77 3.96 11.49
CA ARG A 417 -6.93 4.70 10.53
C ARG A 417 -5.46 4.69 10.91
N SER A 418 -5.17 4.84 12.21
CA SER A 418 -3.81 4.82 12.77
C SER A 418 -3.80 4.13 14.14
N ASP A 419 -2.62 3.92 14.68
CA ASP A 419 -2.40 3.50 16.06
C ASP A 419 -2.33 4.69 17.04
N TRP A 420 -2.55 5.92 16.56
CA TRP A 420 -2.68 7.10 17.41
C TRP A 420 -4.14 7.35 17.72
N PHE A 421 -4.61 6.83 18.86
CA PHE A 421 -5.99 6.96 19.28
C PHE A 421 -6.14 7.04 20.78
N THR A 422 -7.26 7.64 21.22
CA THR A 422 -7.77 7.63 22.57
C THR A 422 -9.12 6.94 22.59
N VAL A 423 -9.43 6.30 23.70
CA VAL A 423 -10.74 5.67 23.95
C VAL A 423 -11.56 6.64 24.78
N GLY A 424 -12.59 7.23 24.17
CA GLY A 424 -13.57 8.04 24.88
C GLY A 424 -14.42 7.17 25.82
N SER A 425 -14.85 7.72 26.95
CA SER A 425 -15.61 7.00 27.97
C SER A 425 -16.93 6.43 27.43
N GLY A 426 -16.92 5.13 27.15
CA GLY A 426 -18.14 4.34 27.32
C GLY A 426 -18.47 4.34 28.83
N VAL A 427 -19.74 4.30 29.17
CA VAL A 427 -20.22 4.31 30.56
C VAL A 427 -19.45 3.27 31.40
N GLY A 428 -18.56 3.73 32.30
CA GLY A 428 -17.85 2.86 33.22
C GLY A 428 -16.37 3.13 33.49
N VAL A 429 -15.72 4.10 32.83
CA VAL A 429 -14.33 4.47 33.16
C VAL A 429 -14.33 5.76 33.96
N PRO A 430 -13.72 5.80 35.16
CA PRO A 430 -13.53 7.05 35.92
C PRO A 430 -12.64 7.98 35.05
N ALA A 431 -13.09 9.21 34.86
CA ALA A 431 -12.28 10.26 34.27
C ALA A 431 -10.93 10.35 35.02
N PRO A 432 -9.80 10.57 34.29
CA PRO A 432 -8.54 10.86 34.96
C PRO A 432 -8.74 12.09 35.86
N THR A 433 -8.36 11.95 37.12
CA THR A 433 -8.42 13.03 38.10
C THR A 433 -7.68 14.24 37.58
N SER A 434 -8.42 15.33 37.33
CA SER A 434 -7.88 16.62 36.92
C SER A 434 -6.88 17.12 37.96
N VAL A 435 -5.68 17.49 37.47
CA VAL A 435 -4.70 18.25 38.25
C VAL A 435 -5.31 19.62 38.54
N PRO A 436 -5.39 20.08 39.82
CA PRO A 436 -5.95 21.37 40.14
C PRO A 436 -5.05 22.50 39.62
N GLY A 437 -5.54 23.31 38.69
CA GLY A 437 -4.85 24.54 38.26
C GLY A 437 -5.03 24.98 36.82
N ALA A 438 -5.78 24.28 35.98
CA ALA A 438 -6.13 24.79 34.66
C ALA A 438 -7.50 25.50 34.68
N PRO A 439 -7.67 26.63 34.00
CA PRO A 439 -8.95 27.33 33.96
C PRO A 439 -9.98 26.51 33.17
N ASP A 440 -11.16 26.41 33.75
CA ASP A 440 -12.36 25.77 33.26
C ASP A 440 -12.84 26.35 31.92
N PRO A 441 -12.97 25.59 30.83
CA PRO A 441 -13.59 26.02 29.60
C PRO A 441 -15.07 25.67 29.53
N THR A 442 -15.80 25.78 30.62
CA THR A 442 -17.26 25.74 30.55
C THR A 442 -17.79 27.17 30.41
N LEU A 443 -18.43 27.39 29.29
CA LEU A 443 -19.40 28.42 28.92
C LEU A 443 -19.00 29.18 27.64
N ALA A 444 -19.05 28.47 26.52
CA ALA A 444 -19.44 29.12 25.27
C ALA A 444 -20.48 28.19 24.62
N ALA A 445 -21.69 28.64 24.74
CA ALA A 445 -22.89 28.36 23.98
C ALA A 445 -22.87 27.12 23.07
N ALA A 446 -23.75 26.16 23.37
CA ALA A 446 -24.37 25.31 22.40
C ALA A 446 -25.12 26.18 21.38
N GLU A 447 -24.44 26.59 20.33
CA GLU A 447 -25.06 27.06 19.11
C GLU A 447 -24.50 26.24 17.96
N ASP A 448 -25.40 25.39 17.41
CA ASP A 448 -25.45 24.95 16.02
C ASP A 448 -24.17 24.27 15.49
N LEU A 449 -23.91 23.05 15.93
CA LEU A 449 -23.19 22.10 15.08
C LEU A 449 -24.07 21.81 13.87
N GLY A 450 -24.04 22.77 12.94
CA GLY A 450 -24.65 22.68 11.65
C GLY A 450 -24.32 21.34 11.03
N THR A 451 -25.34 20.60 10.68
CA THR A 451 -25.36 19.49 9.75
C THR A 451 -24.28 19.67 8.71
N VAL A 452 -23.26 18.81 8.78
CA VAL A 452 -22.18 18.75 7.78
C VAL A 452 -22.82 18.70 6.39
N GLY A 453 -22.62 19.80 5.66
CA GLY A 453 -23.12 20.19 4.38
C GLY A 453 -23.86 19.14 3.55
N THR A 454 -25.16 19.07 3.69
CA THR A 454 -25.99 18.77 2.53
C THR A 454 -25.87 20.01 1.63
N THR A 455 -25.24 19.85 0.47
CA THR A 455 -25.37 20.84 -0.60
C THR A 455 -26.86 20.90 -0.90
N GLN A 456 -27.56 21.91 -0.36
CA GLN A 456 -28.99 22.08 -0.51
C GLN A 456 -29.22 22.24 -2.02
N GLY A 457 -29.80 21.22 -2.68
CA GLY A 457 -30.04 21.23 -4.12
C GLY A 457 -29.27 20.17 -4.93
N SER A 458 -28.42 19.32 -4.29
CA SER A 458 -27.78 18.25 -5.08
C SER A 458 -28.79 17.19 -5.51
N PRO A 459 -28.62 16.57 -6.70
CA PRO A 459 -29.47 15.47 -7.15
C PRO A 459 -29.52 14.30 -6.17
N ILE A 460 -28.41 14.03 -5.44
CA ILE A 460 -28.34 13.01 -4.40
C ILE A 460 -29.17 13.39 -3.19
N ALA A 461 -29.10 14.65 -2.74
CA ALA A 461 -29.89 15.12 -1.62
C ALA A 461 -31.39 15.13 -1.93
N GLN A 462 -31.76 15.44 -3.16
CA GLN A 462 -33.16 15.35 -3.61
C GLN A 462 -33.64 13.89 -3.61
N LYS A 463 -32.87 12.99 -4.22
CA LYS A 463 -33.21 11.56 -4.26
C LYS A 463 -33.31 10.96 -2.85
N TYR A 464 -32.45 11.37 -1.92
CA TYR A 464 -32.53 10.93 -0.53
C TYR A 464 -33.86 11.34 0.14
N LYS A 465 -34.32 12.56 -0.09
CA LYS A 465 -35.63 13.02 0.40
C LYS A 465 -36.77 12.22 -0.23
N ASP A 466 -36.70 11.95 -1.54
CA ASP A 466 -37.72 11.22 -2.28
C ASP A 466 -37.91 9.77 -1.78
N VAL A 467 -36.83 9.15 -1.24
CA VAL A 467 -36.88 7.78 -0.68
C VAL A 467 -37.10 7.75 0.83
N GLY A 468 -37.57 8.84 1.42
CA GLY A 468 -38.00 8.93 2.81
C GLY A 468 -36.95 9.48 3.79
N GLY A 469 -35.78 9.93 3.32
CA GLY A 469 -34.74 10.55 4.14
C GLY A 469 -34.24 9.61 5.24
N VAL A 470 -33.97 10.17 6.43
CA VAL A 470 -33.46 9.41 7.59
C VAL A 470 -34.43 8.32 8.08
N ASN A 471 -35.72 8.49 7.82
CA ASN A 471 -36.76 7.53 8.19
C ASN A 471 -37.09 6.52 7.05
N GLY A 472 -36.43 6.64 5.89
CA GLY A 472 -36.54 5.72 4.76
C GLY A 472 -35.61 4.52 4.87
N THR A 473 -35.62 3.66 3.86
CA THR A 473 -34.83 2.41 3.79
C THR A 473 -33.31 2.66 3.80
N LEU A 474 -32.87 3.86 3.41
CA LEU A 474 -31.45 4.22 3.41
C LEU A 474 -30.93 4.62 4.81
N GLY A 475 -31.81 5.08 5.71
CA GLY A 475 -31.40 5.51 7.05
C GLY A 475 -30.52 6.76 7.05
N ALA A 476 -29.66 6.89 8.07
CA ALA A 476 -28.79 8.07 8.23
C ALA A 476 -27.64 8.10 7.23
N ALA A 477 -27.22 9.30 6.83
CA ALA A 477 -26.03 9.50 6.00
C ALA A 477 -24.75 9.15 6.79
N VAL A 478 -23.83 8.40 6.17
CA VAL A 478 -22.58 7.93 6.78
C VAL A 478 -21.40 8.86 6.45
N GLY A 479 -21.57 9.76 5.45
CA GLY A 479 -20.50 10.66 5.03
C GLY A 479 -20.99 11.77 4.09
N PRO A 480 -20.08 12.66 3.64
CA PRO A 480 -20.39 13.69 2.65
C PRO A 480 -20.61 13.08 1.26
N GLU A 481 -21.10 13.90 0.32
CA GLU A 481 -21.07 13.55 -1.10
C GLU A 481 -19.62 13.51 -1.58
N MET A 482 -19.28 12.42 -2.29
CA MET A 482 -17.94 12.17 -2.83
C MET A 482 -18.00 12.04 -4.35
N MET A 483 -16.91 12.38 -5.03
CA MET A 483 -16.78 12.17 -6.47
C MET A 483 -16.50 10.69 -6.77
N LEU A 484 -17.07 10.18 -7.84
CA LEU A 484 -16.66 8.89 -8.44
C LEU A 484 -15.29 9.05 -9.12
N PRO A 485 -14.53 7.95 -9.27
CA PRO A 485 -13.30 7.97 -10.06
C PRO A 485 -13.53 8.57 -11.45
N SER A 486 -12.54 9.32 -11.96
CA SER A 486 -12.57 10.00 -13.26
C SER A 486 -13.68 11.05 -13.40
N GLU A 487 -14.16 11.61 -12.28
CA GLU A 487 -15.25 12.61 -12.25
C GLU A 487 -16.55 12.15 -12.94
N ALA A 488 -16.73 10.84 -13.09
CA ALA A 488 -17.87 10.23 -13.76
C ALA A 488 -19.22 10.49 -13.07
N GLY A 489 -19.22 11.11 -11.89
CA GLY A 489 -20.40 11.43 -11.10
C GLY A 489 -20.08 11.60 -9.62
N LYS A 490 -21.11 11.51 -8.79
CA LYS A 490 -21.02 11.65 -7.32
C LYS A 490 -21.73 10.50 -6.64
N PHE A 491 -21.35 10.23 -5.40
CA PHE A 491 -22.07 9.28 -4.56
C PHE A 491 -22.11 9.72 -3.11
N ARG A 492 -23.07 9.20 -2.36
CA ARG A 492 -23.15 9.34 -0.91
C ARG A 492 -23.63 8.03 -0.29
N THR A 493 -22.92 7.61 0.77
CA THR A 493 -23.26 6.39 1.50
C THR A 493 -24.17 6.68 2.68
N TYR A 494 -25.10 5.78 2.92
CA TYR A 494 -26.08 5.78 4.01
C TYR A 494 -26.00 4.43 4.74
N THR A 495 -26.61 4.33 5.90
CA THR A 495 -26.59 3.08 6.69
C THR A 495 -27.22 1.88 5.98
N GLY A 496 -28.21 2.10 5.11
CA GLY A 496 -28.93 1.06 4.35
C GLY A 496 -28.55 0.97 2.88
N GLY A 497 -27.56 1.73 2.38
CA GLY A 497 -27.17 1.69 0.97
C GLY A 497 -26.39 2.92 0.51
N THR A 498 -26.32 3.13 -0.79
CA THR A 498 -25.61 4.26 -1.40
C THR A 498 -26.48 4.90 -2.49
N ILE A 499 -26.47 6.22 -2.59
CA ILE A 499 -26.99 6.92 -3.75
C ILE A 499 -25.82 7.32 -4.64
N ILE A 500 -25.87 6.89 -5.90
CA ILE A 500 -24.91 7.27 -6.94
C ILE A 500 -25.63 8.18 -7.93
N TRP A 501 -24.98 9.25 -8.32
CA TRP A 501 -25.45 10.16 -9.36
C TRP A 501 -24.43 10.25 -10.48
N THR A 502 -24.89 10.13 -11.72
CA THR A 502 -24.13 10.43 -12.92
C THR A 502 -24.97 11.32 -13.83
N GLU A 503 -24.33 12.07 -14.71
CA GLU A 503 -25.03 12.97 -15.65
C GLU A 503 -25.98 12.20 -16.57
N THR A 504 -25.63 10.99 -16.95
CA THR A 504 -26.41 10.13 -17.86
C THR A 504 -27.55 9.38 -17.19
N LEU A 505 -27.40 8.96 -15.94
CA LEU A 505 -28.37 8.07 -15.26
C LEU A 505 -29.17 8.79 -14.16
N GLY A 506 -28.83 10.02 -13.83
CA GLY A 506 -29.39 10.72 -12.68
C GLY A 506 -29.03 10.04 -11.36
N ALA A 507 -29.75 10.36 -10.28
CA ALA A 507 -29.50 9.78 -8.96
C ALA A 507 -30.20 8.42 -8.80
N GLN A 508 -29.44 7.37 -8.53
CA GLN A 508 -29.91 6.00 -8.34
C GLN A 508 -29.57 5.49 -6.94
N VAL A 509 -30.49 4.72 -6.35
CA VAL A 509 -30.26 4.05 -5.07
C VAL A 509 -29.69 2.66 -5.34
N ILE A 510 -28.61 2.33 -4.64
CA ILE A 510 -28.01 1.00 -4.61
C ILE A 510 -28.17 0.47 -3.18
N ASP A 511 -28.93 -0.60 -3.03
CA ASP A 511 -29.14 -1.29 -1.76
C ASP A 511 -27.84 -1.89 -1.23
N ALA A 512 -27.66 -1.91 0.09
CA ALA A 512 -26.45 -2.45 0.71
C ALA A 512 -26.20 -3.93 0.37
N ASN A 513 -27.23 -4.72 0.08
CA ASN A 513 -27.09 -6.11 -0.31
C ASN A 513 -26.55 -6.25 -1.74
N VAL A 514 -26.98 -5.39 -2.66
CA VAL A 514 -26.46 -5.36 -4.04
C VAL A 514 -25.00 -4.93 -4.06
N LEU A 515 -24.61 -3.97 -3.21
CA LEU A 515 -23.20 -3.57 -3.05
C LEU A 515 -22.32 -4.71 -2.54
N ARG A 516 -22.84 -5.61 -1.69
CA ARG A 516 -22.10 -6.80 -1.21
C ARG A 516 -21.87 -7.83 -2.32
N GLU A 517 -22.75 -7.93 -3.29
CA GLU A 517 -22.59 -8.81 -4.44
C GLU A 517 -21.61 -8.23 -5.49
N TRP A 518 -21.47 -6.91 -5.53
CA TRP A 518 -20.60 -6.20 -6.48
C TRP A 518 -19.15 -6.02 -5.99
N ILE A 519 -18.94 -6.04 -4.69
CA ILE A 519 -17.59 -6.11 -4.13
C ILE A 519 -17.25 -7.61 -4.08
N PRO A 520 -16.35 -8.12 -4.94
CA PRO A 520 -15.84 -9.48 -4.78
C PRO A 520 -15.41 -9.61 -3.34
N SER A 521 -15.97 -10.59 -2.63
CA SER A 521 -15.49 -10.98 -1.32
C SER A 521 -13.97 -11.20 -1.48
N SER A 522 -13.18 -10.19 -1.09
CA SER A 522 -11.77 -10.38 -0.85
C SER A 522 -11.71 -11.42 0.27
N GLY A 523 -11.60 -12.67 -0.16
CA GLY A 523 -11.41 -13.80 0.71
C GLY A 523 -10.19 -13.57 1.59
N ASN A 524 -10.35 -14.00 2.81
CA ASN A 524 -9.48 -14.09 3.97
C ASN A 524 -8.02 -13.71 3.82
#